data_fb00ad8e19d14ba1c9d25131275a1fe3
#
_entry.id   fb00ad8e19d14ba1c9d25131275a1fe3
#
_cell.length_a   1.000
_cell.length_b   1.000
_cell.length_c   1.000
_cell.angle_alpha   90.00
_cell.angle_beta   90.00
_cell.angle_gamma   90.00
#
_symmetry.space_group_name_H-M   'P 1'
#
loop_
_entity.id
_entity.type
_entity.pdbx_description
1 polymer ?
#
loop_
_entity_poly.entity_id
_entity_poly.type
_entity_poly.pdbx_seq_one_letter_code
_entity_poly.pdbx_strand_id
1 'polypeptide(L)'
;MILEGGGNPALFIIGIVWLCVGWIPWCGLKVLKPQEALVLTLFGDYIGTLKNEGFYFVNPFCTAVNPAAQTRLHQSGDVDNGFGKNLQKTETTAANTGKKISLKIMTLNNNRQKINDCLGNPVEIGIAVMWRVVDTAKAVFEVDNYKEYLSLQCDSALRNIVRIYPYDVAPGVDTTGDGIADEGSLRGSSEVVAERIRNEIQSKVADAGLEIL
;
A
#
# COMPACT_ATOMS: atom_id res chain seq x y z
N MET A 1 -45.68 -44.57 -26.98
CA MET A 1 -44.70 -44.18 -28.00
C MET A 1 -43.45 -43.68 -27.22
N ILE A 2 -42.60 -44.64 -26.95
CA ILE A 2 -41.39 -44.42 -26.12
C ILE A 2 -40.31 -43.98 -27.08
N LEU A 3 -39.85 -42.76 -26.93
CA LEU A 3 -38.69 -42.22 -27.69
C LEU A 3 -37.44 -42.97 -27.17
N GLU A 4 -37.00 -43.99 -27.92
CA GLU A 4 -35.66 -44.53 -27.81
C GLU A 4 -34.66 -43.49 -28.35
N GLY A 5 -34.25 -42.60 -27.47
CA GLY A 5 -33.11 -41.70 -27.71
C GLY A 5 -31.83 -42.49 -27.47
N GLY A 6 -31.40 -43.28 -28.46
CA GLY A 6 -30.09 -43.92 -28.48
C GLY A 6 -28.99 -42.89 -28.66
N GLY A 7 -28.83 -42.01 -27.68
CA GLY A 7 -27.70 -41.10 -27.64
C GLY A 7 -26.41 -41.89 -27.43
N ASN A 8 -25.48 -41.79 -28.37
CA ASN A 8 -24.15 -42.40 -28.26
C ASN A 8 -23.56 -42.06 -26.87
N PRO A 9 -23.26 -43.05 -26.02
CA PRO A 9 -22.71 -42.77 -24.68
C PRO A 9 -21.39 -41.97 -24.75
N ALA A 10 -20.67 -42.09 -25.86
CA ALA A 10 -19.48 -41.30 -26.13
C ALA A 10 -19.79 -39.78 -26.26
N LEU A 11 -20.87 -39.41 -26.94
CA LEU A 11 -21.29 -38.02 -27.08
C LEU A 11 -21.71 -37.41 -25.74
N PHE A 12 -22.34 -38.24 -24.88
CA PHE A 12 -22.74 -37.81 -23.52
C PHE A 12 -21.51 -37.55 -22.64
N ILE A 13 -20.50 -38.42 -22.69
CA ILE A 13 -19.23 -38.25 -21.97
C ILE A 13 -18.50 -37.04 -22.46
N ILE A 14 -18.39 -36.86 -23.78
CA ILE A 14 -17.76 -35.65 -24.40
C ILE A 14 -18.48 -34.37 -23.95
N GLY A 15 -19.81 -34.37 -23.91
CA GLY A 15 -20.61 -33.25 -23.44
C GLY A 15 -20.33 -32.87 -21.97
N ILE A 16 -20.21 -33.86 -21.09
CA ILE A 16 -19.86 -33.65 -19.67
C ILE A 16 -18.44 -33.08 -19.56
N VAL A 17 -17.47 -33.64 -20.27
CA VAL A 17 -16.08 -33.15 -20.28
C VAL A 17 -16.02 -31.70 -20.77
N TRP A 18 -16.76 -31.35 -21.85
CA TRP A 18 -16.85 -30.00 -22.38
C TRP A 18 -17.47 -29.02 -21.36
N LEU A 19 -18.49 -29.45 -20.64
CA LEU A 19 -19.15 -28.65 -19.62
C LEU A 19 -18.25 -28.39 -18.42
N CYS A 20 -17.44 -29.36 -18.01
CA CYS A 20 -16.45 -29.22 -16.95
C CYS A 20 -15.24 -28.35 -17.36
N VAL A 21 -14.71 -28.55 -18.57
CA VAL A 21 -13.53 -27.83 -19.05
C VAL A 21 -13.88 -26.42 -19.54
N GLY A 22 -15.08 -26.23 -20.12
CA GLY A 22 -15.53 -24.96 -20.65
C GLY A 22 -15.63 -23.83 -19.64
N TRP A 23 -15.71 -24.15 -18.34
CA TRP A 23 -15.73 -23.16 -17.26
C TRP A 23 -14.35 -22.57 -16.94
N ILE A 24 -13.27 -23.30 -17.19
CA ILE A 24 -11.90 -22.89 -16.83
C ILE A 24 -11.50 -21.55 -17.45
N PRO A 25 -11.74 -21.26 -18.73
CA PRO A 25 -11.37 -19.97 -19.33
C PRO A 25 -12.02 -18.76 -18.65
N TRP A 26 -13.22 -18.90 -18.13
CA TRP A 26 -13.94 -17.79 -17.48
C TRP A 26 -13.26 -17.34 -16.18
N CYS A 27 -12.53 -18.22 -15.51
CA CYS A 27 -11.74 -17.87 -14.31
C CYS A 27 -10.58 -16.93 -14.60
N GLY A 28 -10.14 -16.86 -15.87
CA GLY A 28 -9.05 -15.99 -16.31
C GLY A 28 -9.44 -14.53 -16.54
N LEU A 29 -10.72 -14.19 -16.49
CA LEU A 29 -11.17 -12.82 -16.70
C LEU A 29 -10.92 -11.97 -15.45
N LYS A 30 -10.18 -10.85 -15.62
CA LYS A 30 -9.89 -9.87 -14.59
C LYS A 30 -10.30 -8.49 -15.05
N VAL A 31 -10.93 -7.73 -14.14
CA VAL A 31 -11.36 -6.35 -14.38
C VAL A 31 -10.54 -5.44 -13.49
N LEU A 32 -9.83 -4.49 -14.07
CA LEU A 32 -9.12 -3.44 -13.36
C LEU A 32 -9.84 -2.10 -13.52
N LYS A 33 -9.94 -1.38 -12.40
CA LYS A 33 -10.41 0.00 -12.37
C LYS A 33 -9.22 0.96 -12.58
N PRO A 34 -9.48 2.23 -12.95
CA PRO A 34 -8.46 3.26 -13.00
C PRO A 34 -7.68 3.34 -11.69
N GLN A 35 -6.36 3.49 -11.79
CA GLN A 35 -5.46 3.60 -10.64
C GLN A 35 -5.44 2.36 -9.72
N GLU A 36 -5.73 1.18 -10.28
CA GLU A 36 -5.54 -0.11 -9.63
C GLU A 36 -4.48 -0.92 -10.39
N ALA A 37 -3.67 -1.65 -9.67
CA ALA A 37 -2.73 -2.61 -10.24
C ALA A 37 -2.98 -4.01 -9.68
N LEU A 38 -2.62 -5.02 -10.48
CA LEU A 38 -2.72 -6.42 -10.10
C LEU A 38 -1.39 -7.12 -10.42
N VAL A 39 -0.70 -7.54 -9.38
CA VAL A 39 0.54 -8.31 -9.49
C VAL A 39 0.19 -9.78 -9.60
N LEU A 40 0.64 -10.42 -10.69
CA LEU A 40 0.30 -11.80 -11.03
C LEU A 40 1.50 -12.72 -10.84
N THR A 41 1.24 -13.84 -10.18
CA THR A 41 2.17 -14.94 -10.03
C THR A 41 1.57 -16.24 -10.57
N LEU A 42 2.39 -17.12 -11.13
CA LEU A 42 2.02 -18.46 -11.55
C LEU A 42 2.93 -19.46 -10.84
N PHE A 43 2.35 -20.30 -9.99
CA PHE A 43 3.07 -21.28 -9.18
C PHE A 43 4.24 -20.70 -8.35
N GLY A 44 4.15 -19.42 -8.00
CA GLY A 44 5.18 -18.69 -7.24
C GLY A 44 6.04 -17.75 -8.08
N ASP A 45 6.15 -17.98 -9.38
CA ASP A 45 6.95 -17.13 -10.27
C ASP A 45 6.19 -15.85 -10.66
N TYR A 46 6.87 -14.72 -10.65
CA TYR A 46 6.32 -13.45 -11.11
C TYR A 46 6.18 -13.44 -12.63
N ILE A 47 4.96 -13.24 -13.13
CA ILE A 47 4.69 -13.14 -14.57
C ILE A 47 4.65 -11.70 -15.04
N GLY A 48 4.04 -10.83 -14.24
CA GLY A 48 3.87 -9.43 -14.61
C GLY A 48 2.83 -8.71 -13.77
N THR A 49 2.73 -7.42 -14.00
CA THR A 49 1.76 -6.53 -13.34
C THR A 49 0.85 -5.88 -14.37
N LEU A 50 -0.45 -5.98 -14.13
CA LEU A 50 -1.46 -5.24 -14.88
C LEU A 50 -1.65 -3.89 -14.19
N LYS A 51 -1.36 -2.77 -14.89
CA LYS A 51 -1.46 -1.40 -14.34
C LYS A 51 -2.57 -0.57 -15.01
N ASN A 52 -2.98 -0.94 -16.21
CA ASN A 52 -3.98 -0.18 -16.96
C ASN A 52 -5.40 -0.65 -16.62
N GLU A 53 -6.35 0.25 -16.74
CA GLU A 53 -7.77 -0.06 -16.62
C GLU A 53 -8.28 -0.92 -17.77
N GLY A 54 -9.27 -1.76 -17.51
CA GLY A 54 -9.93 -2.54 -18.56
C GLY A 54 -10.17 -4.00 -18.18
N PHE A 55 -10.54 -4.76 -19.20
CA PHE A 55 -10.75 -6.19 -19.12
C PHE A 55 -9.51 -6.92 -19.62
N TYR A 56 -9.02 -7.82 -18.79
CA TYR A 56 -7.86 -8.65 -19.11
C TYR A 56 -8.24 -10.12 -19.07
N PHE A 57 -7.73 -10.86 -20.04
CA PHE A 57 -7.74 -12.30 -19.99
C PHE A 57 -6.34 -12.77 -19.63
N VAL A 58 -6.23 -13.41 -18.47
CA VAL A 58 -4.97 -13.98 -17.96
C VAL A 58 -5.13 -15.47 -17.78
N ASN A 59 -4.02 -16.18 -17.69
CA ASN A 59 -4.06 -17.60 -17.42
C ASN A 59 -4.88 -17.86 -16.14
N PRO A 60 -5.90 -18.74 -16.18
CA PRO A 60 -6.78 -19.02 -15.02
C PRO A 60 -6.03 -19.53 -13.78
N PHE A 61 -4.84 -20.07 -13.95
CA PHE A 61 -3.98 -20.55 -12.86
C PHE A 61 -3.14 -19.44 -12.21
N CYS A 62 -3.16 -18.22 -12.78
CA CYS A 62 -2.46 -17.08 -12.17
C CYS A 62 -3.18 -16.63 -10.90
N THR A 63 -2.40 -16.43 -9.86
CA THR A 63 -2.86 -15.86 -8.59
C THR A 63 -2.41 -14.41 -8.47
N ALA A 64 -3.28 -13.57 -7.91
CA ALA A 64 -2.93 -12.21 -7.59
C ALA A 64 -2.38 -12.13 -6.17
N VAL A 65 -1.28 -11.39 -5.99
CA VAL A 65 -0.59 -11.26 -4.71
C VAL A 65 -0.59 -9.80 -4.26
N ASN A 66 -0.99 -9.57 -3.01
CA ASN A 66 -0.89 -8.30 -2.32
C ASN A 66 -0.67 -8.57 -0.83
N PRO A 67 0.57 -8.52 -0.33
CA PRO A 67 0.88 -8.85 1.06
C PRO A 67 0.26 -7.86 2.05
N ALA A 68 0.09 -6.60 1.66
CA ALA A 68 -0.49 -5.55 2.50
C ALA A 68 -2.03 -5.46 2.42
N ALA A 69 -2.71 -6.47 1.85
CA ALA A 69 -4.16 -6.45 1.65
C ALA A 69 -4.97 -6.32 2.96
N GLN A 70 -4.47 -6.90 4.05
CA GLN A 70 -5.14 -6.93 5.35
C GLN A 70 -4.64 -5.85 6.31
N THR A 71 -3.58 -5.13 5.95
CA THR A 71 -2.99 -4.12 6.82
C THR A 71 -3.80 -2.85 6.75
N ARG A 72 -4.36 -2.49 7.90
CA ARG A 72 -5.03 -1.22 8.12
C ARG A 72 -4.09 -0.34 8.94
N LEU A 73 -3.50 0.64 8.29
CA LEU A 73 -2.90 1.77 8.97
C LEU A 73 -3.99 2.83 9.11
N HIS A 74 -3.95 3.66 10.14
CA HIS A 74 -4.90 4.77 10.34
C HIS A 74 -4.75 5.79 9.19
N GLN A 75 -5.17 5.39 8.00
CA GLN A 75 -5.07 6.17 6.77
C GLN A 75 -6.38 6.88 6.52
N SER A 76 -6.34 8.01 5.84
CA SER A 76 -7.51 8.82 5.46
C SER A 76 -8.55 8.10 4.57
N GLY A 77 -8.29 6.87 4.16
CA GLY A 77 -9.21 5.99 3.45
C GLY A 77 -9.82 4.89 4.30
N ASP A 78 -9.28 4.65 5.49
CA ASP A 78 -9.86 3.75 6.49
C ASP A 78 -10.87 4.55 7.32
N VAL A 79 -12.03 4.86 6.73
CA VAL A 79 -13.15 5.44 7.49
C VAL A 79 -13.62 4.37 8.46
N ASP A 80 -13.16 4.44 9.69
CA ASP A 80 -13.84 3.79 10.80
C ASP A 80 -15.21 4.48 10.92
N ASN A 81 -16.19 3.90 10.25
CA ASN A 81 -17.56 4.15 10.54
C ASN A 81 -17.81 3.69 11.99
N GLY A 82 -17.49 4.55 12.92
CA GLY A 82 -17.67 4.35 14.37
C GLY A 82 -19.13 4.22 14.81
N PHE A 83 -20.00 3.78 13.91
CA PHE A 83 -21.38 3.45 14.16
C PHE A 83 -21.69 2.07 13.61
N GLY A 84 -21.49 1.05 14.44
CA GLY A 84 -21.94 -0.29 14.09
C GLY A 84 -21.02 -1.41 14.57
N LYS A 85 -20.95 -1.62 15.89
CA LYS A 85 -20.76 -2.97 16.41
C LYS A 85 -21.91 -3.81 15.85
N ASN A 86 -21.55 -4.92 15.20
CA ASN A 86 -22.46 -5.94 14.67
C ASN A 86 -23.08 -5.64 13.29
N LEU A 87 -22.31 -5.89 12.24
CA LEU A 87 -22.87 -6.45 11.02
C LEU A 87 -21.88 -7.45 10.43
N GLN A 88 -22.37 -8.65 10.35
CA GLN A 88 -21.73 -9.85 9.80
C GLN A 88 -21.01 -9.56 8.48
N LYS A 89 -19.82 -10.00 8.44
CA LYS A 89 -18.97 -10.30 7.30
C LYS A 89 -19.77 -10.82 6.10
N THR A 90 -20.07 -9.96 5.17
CA THR A 90 -20.51 -10.40 3.84
C THR A 90 -19.24 -10.71 3.04
N GLU A 91 -18.86 -11.96 3.06
CA GLU A 91 -17.57 -12.48 2.55
C GLU A 91 -17.45 -12.53 1.02
N THR A 92 -18.43 -12.07 0.26
CA THR A 92 -18.49 -12.37 -1.18
C THR A 92 -17.91 -11.29 -2.11
N THR A 93 -17.64 -10.07 -1.65
CA THR A 93 -17.01 -9.02 -2.50
C THR A 93 -15.60 -8.64 -2.05
N ALA A 94 -15.20 -9.01 -0.84
CA ALA A 94 -13.90 -8.63 -0.27
C ALA A 94 -12.70 -9.43 -0.83
N ALA A 95 -12.92 -10.64 -1.33
CA ALA A 95 -11.84 -11.53 -1.77
C ALA A 95 -11.07 -11.01 -3.00
N ASN A 96 -11.72 -10.20 -3.86
CA ASN A 96 -11.05 -9.62 -5.04
C ASN A 96 -10.49 -8.21 -4.78
N THR A 97 -11.03 -7.48 -3.81
CA THR A 97 -10.59 -6.11 -3.50
C THR A 97 -9.25 -6.10 -2.76
N GLY A 98 -9.01 -7.10 -1.90
CA GLY A 98 -7.76 -7.24 -1.16
C GLY A 98 -6.53 -7.61 -1.99
N LYS A 99 -6.71 -8.17 -3.19
CA LYS A 99 -5.60 -8.58 -4.07
C LYS A 99 -5.08 -7.47 -4.97
N LYS A 100 -5.83 -6.38 -5.11
CA LYS A 100 -5.47 -5.23 -5.92
C LYS A 100 -4.68 -4.23 -5.12
N ILE A 101 -3.74 -3.57 -5.77
CA ILE A 101 -2.90 -2.52 -5.20
C ILE A 101 -3.42 -1.18 -5.73
N SER A 102 -3.66 -0.22 -4.85
CA SER A 102 -4.01 1.15 -5.24
C SER A 102 -2.76 1.91 -5.65
N LEU A 103 -2.82 2.56 -6.81
CA LEU A 103 -1.79 3.47 -7.30
C LEU A 103 -2.13 4.93 -6.98
N LYS A 104 -3.24 5.17 -6.31
CA LYS A 104 -3.65 6.51 -5.88
C LYS A 104 -2.72 7.04 -4.80
N ILE A 105 -2.71 8.36 -4.67
CA ILE A 105 -2.06 9.01 -3.53
C ILE A 105 -2.81 8.62 -2.27
N MET A 106 -2.07 8.12 -1.30
CA MET A 106 -2.56 7.71 0.01
C MET A 106 -1.89 8.58 1.08
N THR A 107 -2.58 8.79 2.20
CA THR A 107 -2.04 9.56 3.32
C THR A 107 -1.86 8.63 4.50
N LEU A 108 -0.63 8.50 4.97
CA LEU A 108 -0.31 7.86 6.23
C LEU A 108 -0.32 8.92 7.32
N ASN A 109 -1.22 8.77 8.29
CA ASN A 109 -1.23 9.61 9.50
C ASN A 109 -0.49 8.86 10.60
N ASN A 110 0.73 9.30 10.89
CA ASN A 110 1.54 8.69 11.93
C ASN A 110 1.12 9.22 13.31
N ASN A 111 1.01 8.32 14.28
CA ASN A 111 0.61 8.68 15.63
C ASN A 111 1.63 9.65 16.26
N ARG A 112 1.13 10.54 17.12
CA ARG A 112 2.00 11.42 17.91
C ARG A 112 2.94 10.58 18.76
N GLN A 113 4.22 10.90 18.68
CA GLN A 113 5.28 10.25 19.44
C GLN A 113 5.96 11.26 20.37
N LYS A 114 6.34 10.81 21.54
CA LYS A 114 7.21 11.58 22.44
C LYS A 114 8.65 11.30 22.08
N ILE A 115 9.34 12.32 21.61
CA ILE A 115 10.74 12.26 21.19
C ILE A 115 11.49 13.37 21.90
N ASN A 116 12.68 13.09 22.40
CA ASN A 116 13.52 14.13 22.95
C ASN A 116 14.24 14.86 21.82
N ASP A 117 14.25 16.19 21.91
CA ASP A 117 15.03 17.07 21.04
C ASP A 117 16.55 16.95 21.32
N CYS A 118 17.39 17.72 20.63
CA CYS A 118 18.84 17.71 20.85
C CYS A 118 19.25 18.21 22.25
N LEU A 119 18.40 18.97 22.94
CA LEU A 119 18.60 19.49 24.29
C LEU A 119 18.06 18.56 25.37
N GLY A 120 17.38 17.47 24.98
CA GLY A 120 16.76 16.51 25.90
C GLY A 120 15.32 16.87 26.31
N ASN A 121 14.71 17.89 25.73
CA ASN A 121 13.33 18.24 26.03
C ASN A 121 12.37 17.25 25.34
N PRO A 122 11.36 16.71 26.05
CA PRO A 122 10.37 15.82 25.44
C PRO A 122 9.39 16.63 24.58
N VAL A 123 9.32 16.33 23.29
CA VAL A 123 8.43 16.95 22.32
C VAL A 123 7.45 15.91 21.78
N GLU A 124 6.17 16.26 21.66
CA GLU A 124 5.16 15.42 21.02
C GLU A 124 4.97 15.87 19.57
N ILE A 125 5.38 14.99 18.63
CA ILE A 125 5.31 15.26 17.21
C ILE A 125 4.59 14.12 16.51
N GLY A 126 3.72 14.47 15.55
CA GLY A 126 3.10 13.58 14.60
C GLY A 126 3.25 14.14 13.19
N ILE A 127 3.34 13.27 12.21
CA ILE A 127 3.45 13.63 10.80
C ILE A 127 2.36 12.96 9.96
N ALA A 128 1.92 13.65 8.92
CA ALA A 128 1.08 13.08 7.87
C ALA A 128 1.93 12.99 6.60
N VAL A 129 2.08 11.80 6.07
CA VAL A 129 2.91 11.52 4.91
C VAL A 129 2.03 11.15 3.73
N MET A 130 2.13 11.89 2.63
CA MET A 130 1.48 11.56 1.37
C MET A 130 2.42 10.68 0.54
N TRP A 131 1.90 9.57 0.05
CA TRP A 131 2.69 8.58 -0.65
C TRP A 131 1.89 7.84 -1.71
N ARG A 132 2.58 7.20 -2.65
CA ARG A 132 1.98 6.31 -3.64
C ARG A 132 2.91 5.15 -4.01
N VAL A 133 2.34 4.10 -4.57
CA VAL A 133 3.10 2.97 -5.12
C VAL A 133 3.44 3.30 -6.58
N VAL A 134 4.73 3.31 -6.91
CA VAL A 134 5.24 3.52 -8.27
C VAL A 134 5.63 2.18 -8.89
N ASP A 135 6.41 1.39 -8.15
CA ASP A 135 6.80 0.04 -8.58
C ASP A 135 6.10 -1.02 -7.73
N THR A 136 5.08 -1.61 -8.32
CA THR A 136 4.26 -2.63 -7.66
C THR A 136 4.98 -3.95 -7.47
N ALA A 137 5.96 -4.29 -8.34
CA ALA A 137 6.74 -5.50 -8.21
C ALA A 137 7.66 -5.41 -7.00
N LYS A 138 8.39 -4.29 -6.86
CA LYS A 138 9.22 -4.04 -5.69
C LYS A 138 8.39 -4.01 -4.40
N ALA A 139 7.24 -3.34 -4.41
CA ALA A 139 6.38 -3.24 -3.23
C ALA A 139 5.84 -4.59 -2.76
N VAL A 140 5.74 -5.59 -3.63
CA VAL A 140 5.20 -6.92 -3.31
C VAL A 140 6.31 -7.91 -2.97
N PHE A 141 7.48 -7.82 -3.60
CA PHE A 141 8.52 -8.86 -3.53
C PHE A 141 9.77 -8.47 -2.75
N GLU A 142 10.08 -7.16 -2.64
CA GLU A 142 11.25 -6.70 -1.88
C GLU A 142 10.96 -6.55 -0.37
N VAL A 143 9.68 -6.35 -0.01
CA VAL A 143 9.27 -6.20 1.39
C VAL A 143 8.02 -7.02 1.68
N ASP A 144 7.96 -7.62 2.86
CA ASP A 144 6.82 -8.45 3.28
C ASP A 144 5.52 -7.66 3.34
N ASN A 145 5.59 -6.42 3.82
CA ASN A 145 4.43 -5.55 3.94
C ASN A 145 4.83 -4.09 3.75
N TYR A 146 4.65 -3.58 2.54
CA TYR A 146 5.07 -2.23 2.18
C TYR A 146 4.39 -1.12 2.99
N LYS A 147 3.17 -1.34 3.49
CA LYS A 147 2.47 -0.34 4.33
C LYS A 147 3.08 -0.25 5.71
N GLU A 148 3.31 -1.40 6.34
CA GLU A 148 3.94 -1.47 7.67
C GLU A 148 5.38 -1.00 7.59
N TYR A 149 6.11 -1.40 6.55
CA TYR A 149 7.45 -0.93 6.28
C TYR A 149 7.51 0.60 6.19
N LEU A 150 6.60 1.22 5.43
CA LEU A 150 6.50 2.68 5.33
C LEU A 150 6.28 3.32 6.70
N SER A 151 5.35 2.80 7.51
CA SER A 151 5.06 3.33 8.85
C SER A 151 6.28 3.29 9.75
N LEU A 152 7.01 2.18 9.76
CA LEU A 152 8.23 2.02 10.56
C LEU A 152 9.35 2.96 10.09
N GLN A 153 9.50 3.15 8.75
CA GLN A 153 10.48 4.10 8.22
C GLN A 153 10.13 5.55 8.54
N CYS A 154 8.84 5.90 8.53
CA CYS A 154 8.38 7.22 8.97
C CYS A 154 8.72 7.48 10.44
N ASP A 155 8.47 6.51 11.31
CA ASP A 155 8.81 6.60 12.73
C ASP A 155 10.32 6.76 12.94
N SER A 156 11.11 5.99 12.22
CA SER A 156 12.57 6.03 12.30
C SER A 156 13.13 7.36 11.80
N ALA A 157 12.67 7.85 10.65
CA ALA A 157 13.11 9.12 10.08
C ALA A 157 12.73 10.30 10.99
N LEU A 158 11.49 10.30 11.52
CA LEU A 158 11.03 11.32 12.44
C LEU A 158 11.94 11.42 13.68
N ARG A 159 12.25 10.26 14.30
CA ARG A 159 13.14 10.22 15.47
C ARG A 159 14.55 10.68 15.15
N ASN A 160 15.08 10.32 14.00
CA ASN A 160 16.43 10.70 13.59
C ASN A 160 16.54 12.21 13.39
N ILE A 161 15.58 12.81 12.70
CA ILE A 161 15.61 14.24 12.39
C ILE A 161 15.31 15.09 13.61
N VAL A 162 14.29 14.74 14.42
CA VAL A 162 13.91 15.51 15.63
C VAL A 162 15.04 15.59 16.64
N ARG A 163 15.88 14.55 16.76
CA ARG A 163 17.04 14.56 17.66
C ARG A 163 18.17 15.51 17.26
N ILE A 164 18.18 15.99 16.02
CA ILE A 164 19.22 16.89 15.52
C ILE A 164 18.89 18.35 15.86
N TYR A 165 17.60 18.67 15.94
CA TYR A 165 17.12 20.03 16.11
C TYR A 165 16.61 20.29 17.53
N PRO A 166 16.87 21.50 18.10
CA PRO A 166 16.16 21.96 19.29
C PRO A 166 14.70 22.26 18.95
N TYR A 167 13.82 22.12 19.93
CA TYR A 167 12.39 22.45 19.74
C TYR A 167 12.18 23.92 19.41
N ASP A 168 12.80 24.79 20.18
CA ASP A 168 12.69 26.24 20.05
C ASP A 168 14.04 26.89 20.37
N VAL A 169 14.34 27.98 19.72
CA VAL A 169 15.55 28.78 19.95
C VAL A 169 15.12 30.20 20.28
N ALA A 170 15.89 30.87 21.13
CA ALA A 170 15.64 32.28 21.43
C ALA A 170 15.75 33.11 20.13
N PRO A 171 14.86 34.11 19.91
CA PRO A 171 14.91 34.96 18.75
C PRO A 171 16.31 35.56 18.54
N GLY A 172 16.86 35.43 17.34
CA GLY A 172 18.16 35.97 17.00
C GLY A 172 19.37 35.07 17.31
N VAL A 173 19.16 33.81 17.69
CA VAL A 173 20.22 32.82 17.87
C VAL A 173 20.32 31.96 16.61
N ASP A 174 21.48 31.99 15.97
CA ASP A 174 21.84 31.08 14.89
C ASP A 174 22.45 29.81 15.50
N THR A 175 21.73 28.71 15.41
CA THR A 175 22.19 27.39 15.92
C THR A 175 22.93 26.58 14.86
N THR A 176 22.79 26.91 13.60
CA THR A 176 23.44 26.21 12.46
C THR A 176 24.75 26.86 12.04
N GLY A 177 25.00 28.12 12.42
CA GLY A 177 26.21 28.90 12.03
C GLY A 177 26.17 29.39 10.60
N ASP A 178 25.00 29.46 9.95
CA ASP A 178 24.82 29.93 8.59
C ASP A 178 24.51 31.45 8.49
N GLY A 179 24.37 32.12 9.62
CA GLY A 179 24.13 33.58 9.72
C GLY A 179 22.64 33.95 9.64
N ILE A 180 21.73 32.97 9.58
CA ILE A 180 20.28 33.20 9.56
C ILE A 180 19.69 32.77 10.91
N ALA A 181 19.09 33.70 11.63
CA ALA A 181 18.45 33.41 12.91
C ALA A 181 17.20 32.52 12.70
N ASP A 182 17.01 31.54 13.59
CA ASP A 182 15.87 30.61 13.65
C ASP A 182 15.82 29.47 12.62
N GLU A 183 16.77 29.32 11.69
CA GLU A 183 16.78 28.17 10.75
C GLU A 183 17.15 26.82 11.39
N GLY A 184 17.42 26.77 12.66
CA GLY A 184 17.86 25.57 13.34
C GLY A 184 16.86 24.98 14.33
N SER A 185 15.59 25.42 14.37
CA SER A 185 14.61 24.90 15.33
C SER A 185 13.46 24.17 14.68
N LEU A 186 12.86 23.18 15.39
CA LEU A 186 11.66 22.46 14.92
C LEU A 186 10.48 23.38 14.69
N ARG A 187 10.39 24.45 15.48
CA ARG A 187 9.30 25.42 15.41
C ARG A 187 9.53 26.48 14.34
N GLY A 188 10.75 27.04 14.24
CA GLY A 188 11.06 28.11 13.31
C GLY A 188 11.23 27.62 11.87
N SER A 189 11.80 26.44 11.67
CA SER A 189 12.18 25.89 10.36
C SER A 189 11.36 24.65 9.98
N SER A 190 10.06 24.66 10.26
CA SER A 190 9.20 23.50 10.03
C SER A 190 9.23 22.98 8.58
N GLU A 191 9.38 23.85 7.58
CA GLU A 191 9.46 23.47 6.16
C GLU A 191 10.76 22.73 5.85
N VAL A 192 11.90 23.26 6.31
CA VAL A 192 13.22 22.65 6.11
C VAL A 192 13.29 21.27 6.80
N VAL A 193 12.74 21.19 8.02
CA VAL A 193 12.65 19.94 8.77
C VAL A 193 11.75 18.93 8.05
N ALA A 194 10.60 19.36 7.54
CA ALA A 194 9.69 18.50 6.78
C ALA A 194 10.35 17.96 5.50
N GLU A 195 11.08 18.81 4.77
CA GLU A 195 11.81 18.38 3.58
C GLU A 195 12.92 17.38 3.92
N ARG A 196 13.66 17.57 4.99
CA ARG A 196 14.67 16.61 5.45
C ARG A 196 14.04 15.28 5.84
N ILE A 197 12.92 15.29 6.58
CA ILE A 197 12.17 14.08 6.93
C ILE A 197 11.68 13.37 5.67
N ARG A 198 11.11 14.11 4.70
CA ARG A 198 10.68 13.57 3.42
C ARG A 198 11.84 12.88 2.68
N ASN A 199 12.98 13.55 2.56
CA ASN A 199 14.15 13.02 1.86
C ASN A 199 14.73 11.79 2.56
N GLU A 200 14.77 11.78 3.89
CA GLU A 200 15.18 10.63 4.69
C GLU A 200 14.23 9.43 4.51
N ILE A 201 12.91 9.67 4.52
CA ILE A 201 11.93 8.61 4.27
C ILE A 201 12.09 8.10 2.83
N GLN A 202 12.15 9.01 1.84
CA GLN A 202 12.27 8.66 0.42
C GLN A 202 13.49 7.80 0.14
N SER A 203 14.64 8.11 0.75
CA SER A 203 15.85 7.31 0.57
C SER A 203 15.70 5.86 1.03
N LYS A 204 14.91 5.64 2.08
CA LYS A 204 14.66 4.31 2.66
C LYS A 204 13.57 3.52 1.93
N VAL A 205 12.54 4.20 1.41
CA VAL A 205 11.39 3.52 0.81
C VAL A 205 11.49 3.38 -0.71
N ALA A 206 12.50 3.98 -1.34
CA ALA A 206 12.74 3.86 -2.78
C ALA A 206 12.94 2.41 -3.21
N ASP A 207 13.65 1.61 -2.42
CA ASP A 207 13.89 0.20 -2.68
C ASP A 207 12.59 -0.63 -2.61
N ALA A 208 11.64 -0.19 -1.79
CA ALA A 208 10.30 -0.79 -1.74
C ALA A 208 9.35 -0.29 -2.85
N GLY A 209 9.84 0.49 -3.82
CA GLY A 209 9.03 1.01 -4.94
C GLY A 209 7.96 2.02 -4.55
N LEU A 210 8.15 2.73 -3.43
CA LEU A 210 7.25 3.77 -2.93
C LEU A 210 7.82 5.16 -3.22
N GLU A 211 6.94 6.13 -3.41
CA GLU A 211 7.26 7.54 -3.60
C GLU A 211 6.54 8.39 -2.56
N ILE A 212 7.29 9.30 -1.93
CA ILE A 212 6.78 10.30 -0.98
C ILE A 212 6.62 11.63 -1.72
N LEU A 213 5.51 12.30 -1.49
CA LEU A 213 5.12 13.53 -2.16
C LEU A 213 5.32 14.76 -1.27
#